data_51363b151c7c9c4794003471243786b3
#
_entry.id   51363b151c7c9c4794003471243786b3
#
_cell.length_a   1.000
_cell.length_b   1.000
_cell.length_c   1.000
_cell.angle_alpha   90.00
_cell.angle_beta   90.00
_cell.angle_gamma   90.00
#
_symmetry.space_group_name_H-M   'P 1'
#
loop_
_entity.id
_entity.type
_entity.pdbx_description
1 polymer ?
#
loop_
_entity_poly.entity_id
_entity_poly.type
_entity_poly.pdbx_seq_one_letter_code
_entity_poly.pdbx_strand_id
1 'polypeptide(L)'
;HILGSLTTKKEGKTKHRETPGAALWRHAVIRSPSPAFVRVRIAEAAQSESESMAEVRLVNVKKIYPFVSGEEKKKNKKKKDDEPVKEKANLQITDKGVVAVQEFNLDIADKEFIVLVGPSGCGKSTTLRMIAGLEEITEGELYIDGKLVNDVAPKDRDIAMVFQNYALYPHMTVYDNMAFSLKLKKVPKAEIDRKVKEAAEILDITQYLDRKPKALSGGQRQRVAIGRAIVRSP
;
A
#
# COMPACT_ATOMS: atom_id res chain seq x y z
N HIS A 1 -25.97 17.04 -3.24
CA HIS A 1 -26.78 17.67 -2.19
C HIS A 1 -26.89 16.73 -1.00
N ILE A 2 -26.15 17.00 0.08
CA ILE A 2 -26.55 17.13 1.47
C ILE A 2 -25.26 17.53 2.21
N LEU A 3 -25.11 18.85 2.37
CA LEU A 3 -24.25 19.45 3.40
C LEU A 3 -25.17 19.71 4.58
N GLY A 4 -25.05 18.93 5.64
CA GLY A 4 -25.68 19.14 6.93
C GLY A 4 -24.71 19.81 7.90
N SER A 5 -25.00 21.05 8.25
CA SER A 5 -24.33 21.85 9.26
C SER A 5 -24.45 21.19 10.63
N LEU A 6 -23.34 20.98 11.32
CA LEU A 6 -23.32 20.59 12.73
C LEU A 6 -23.22 21.84 13.60
N THR A 7 -24.38 22.29 14.07
CA THR A 7 -24.50 23.23 15.18
C THR A 7 -24.37 22.49 16.50
N THR A 8 -23.49 23.00 17.35
CA THR A 8 -23.33 22.60 18.76
C THR A 8 -24.60 22.85 19.57
N LYS A 9 -25.09 21.84 20.26
CA LYS A 9 -26.08 21.98 21.33
C LYS A 9 -25.52 21.41 22.64
N LYS A 10 -25.52 22.25 23.65
CA LYS A 10 -25.12 21.97 25.03
C LYS A 10 -26.24 21.24 25.80
N GLU A 11 -25.77 20.45 26.78
CA GLU A 11 -26.34 20.06 28.05
C GLU A 11 -27.30 18.87 28.16
N GLY A 12 -26.84 17.93 28.99
CA GLY A 12 -27.61 16.83 29.56
C GLY A 12 -26.73 15.90 30.39
N LYS A 13 -26.49 16.21 31.68
CA LYS A 13 -25.80 15.33 32.62
C LYS A 13 -26.58 14.06 32.87
N THR A 14 -26.09 12.92 32.43
CA THR A 14 -26.45 11.60 33.00
C THR A 14 -25.15 10.84 33.31
N LYS A 15 -24.98 10.54 34.61
CA LYS A 15 -23.91 9.68 35.12
C LYS A 15 -24.13 8.26 34.58
N HIS A 16 -23.32 7.82 33.63
CA HIS A 16 -23.15 6.40 33.32
C HIS A 16 -21.79 5.94 33.79
N ARG A 17 -21.80 4.84 34.54
CA ARG A 17 -20.63 4.10 35.01
C ARG A 17 -19.70 3.81 33.85
N GLU A 18 -18.49 4.29 33.93
CA GLU A 18 -17.39 3.97 33.01
C GLU A 18 -16.98 2.50 33.22
N THR A 19 -17.15 1.69 32.17
CA THR A 19 -16.46 0.42 32.03
C THR A 19 -15.03 0.69 31.52
N PRO A 20 -13.99 0.16 32.14
CA PRO A 20 -12.62 0.36 31.65
C PRO A 20 -12.42 -0.53 30.40
N GLY A 21 -12.19 0.09 29.24
CA GLY A 21 -11.85 -0.64 28.02
C GLY A 21 -12.22 0.00 26.68
N ALA A 22 -12.85 1.18 26.66
CA ALA A 22 -13.10 1.87 25.39
C ALA A 22 -11.94 2.82 25.08
N ALA A 23 -10.96 2.34 24.31
CA ALA A 23 -9.94 3.21 23.72
C ALA A 23 -10.61 4.23 22.79
N LEU A 24 -10.49 5.51 23.12
CA LEU A 24 -10.98 6.61 22.30
C LEU A 24 -10.18 6.66 21.00
N TRP A 25 -10.78 6.27 19.91
CA TRP A 25 -10.23 6.46 18.57
C TRP A 25 -10.25 7.95 18.23
N ARG A 26 -9.10 8.60 18.31
CA ARG A 26 -8.96 9.97 17.84
C ARG A 26 -8.54 9.97 16.37
N HIS A 27 -9.47 10.28 15.49
CA HIS A 27 -9.18 10.46 14.07
C HIS A 27 -8.67 11.90 13.84
N ALA A 28 -7.41 12.05 13.48
CA ALA A 28 -6.87 13.29 12.96
C ALA A 28 -6.81 13.21 11.44
N VAL A 29 -7.64 13.99 10.75
CA VAL A 29 -7.55 14.15 9.29
C VAL A 29 -6.56 15.28 9.01
N ILE A 30 -5.35 14.93 8.61
CA ILE A 30 -4.35 15.90 8.17
C ILE A 30 -4.45 16.01 6.65
N ARG A 31 -4.85 17.19 6.17
CA ARG A 31 -4.84 17.48 4.72
C ARG A 31 -3.39 17.71 4.29
N SER A 32 -2.90 16.89 3.36
CA SER A 32 -1.68 17.17 2.63
C SER A 32 -1.86 18.45 1.78
N PRO A 33 -0.83 19.29 1.58
CA PRO A 33 -0.89 20.42 0.66
C PRO A 33 -1.15 20.02 -0.81
N SER A 34 -0.97 18.76 -1.16
CA SER A 34 -1.39 18.21 -2.46
C SER A 34 -2.88 17.87 -2.43
N PRO A 35 -3.71 18.39 -3.37
CA PRO A 35 -5.17 18.19 -3.37
C PRO A 35 -5.61 16.73 -3.64
N ALA A 36 -4.66 15.84 -3.90
CA ALA A 36 -4.94 14.47 -4.32
C ALA A 36 -5.06 13.43 -3.18
N PHE A 37 -4.58 13.74 -1.96
CA PHE A 37 -4.50 12.75 -0.88
C PHE A 37 -5.06 13.27 0.44
N VAL A 38 -5.87 12.45 1.09
CA VAL A 38 -6.28 12.63 2.48
C VAL A 38 -5.53 11.62 3.34
N ARG A 39 -4.76 12.11 4.31
CA ARG A 39 -4.07 11.29 5.31
C ARG A 39 -5.03 11.06 6.48
N VAL A 40 -5.33 9.81 6.81
CA VAL A 40 -6.03 9.45 8.04
C VAL A 40 -5.02 8.81 8.97
N ARG A 41 -4.71 9.49 10.07
CA ARG A 41 -3.85 8.97 11.12
C ARG A 41 -4.71 8.27 12.16
N ILE A 42 -4.50 6.98 12.34
CA ILE A 42 -5.08 6.23 13.46
C ILE A 42 -3.93 6.04 14.44
N ALA A 43 -3.91 6.87 15.49
CA ALA A 43 -2.94 6.73 16.55
C ALA A 43 -3.45 5.64 17.50
N GLU A 44 -2.80 4.51 17.56
CA GLU A 44 -3.01 3.48 18.56
C GLU A 44 -1.81 3.44 19.49
N ALA A 45 -2.06 3.78 20.74
CA ALA A 45 -1.09 3.60 21.81
C ALA A 45 -1.20 2.16 22.32
N ALA A 46 -0.53 1.23 21.67
CA ALA A 46 -0.22 -0.06 22.27
C ALA A 46 1.28 -0.07 22.57
N GLN A 47 1.62 0.23 23.81
CA GLN A 47 2.93 -0.06 24.36
C GLN A 47 3.05 -1.58 24.46
N SER A 48 3.67 -2.21 23.50
CA SER A 48 4.34 -3.49 23.66
C SER A 48 5.79 -3.26 23.26
N GLU A 49 6.66 -3.48 24.22
CA GLU A 49 8.11 -3.53 24.01
C GLU A 49 8.38 -4.56 22.91
N SER A 50 9.11 -4.12 21.91
CA SER A 50 9.92 -4.85 20.94
C SER A 50 9.60 -4.55 19.47
N GLU A 51 10.64 -4.43 18.73
CA GLU A 51 10.78 -4.24 17.30
C GLU A 51 10.37 -2.84 16.79
N SER A 52 11.41 -1.96 16.71
CA SER A 52 11.34 -0.71 15.98
C SER A 52 10.97 -1.03 14.54
N MET A 53 9.83 -0.53 14.08
CA MET A 53 9.47 -0.51 12.67
C MET A 53 10.04 0.78 12.08
N ALA A 54 10.58 0.72 10.88
CA ALA A 54 11.28 1.83 10.27
C ALA A 54 10.34 3.00 9.90
N GLU A 55 10.78 4.23 10.15
CA GLU A 55 10.13 5.43 9.62
C GLU A 55 10.26 5.52 8.09
N VAL A 56 9.28 6.13 7.43
CA VAL A 56 9.32 6.37 5.98
C VAL A 56 9.08 7.84 5.69
N ARG A 57 9.99 8.48 4.94
CA ARG A 57 9.87 9.88 4.58
C ARG A 57 10.03 10.10 3.07
N LEU A 58 9.05 10.77 2.50
CA LEU A 58 9.05 11.22 1.10
C LEU A 58 9.23 12.74 1.08
N VAL A 59 10.22 13.21 0.31
CA VAL A 59 10.55 14.64 0.20
C VAL A 59 10.46 15.05 -1.27
N ASN A 60 9.49 15.91 -1.59
CA ASN A 60 9.26 16.47 -2.93
C ASN A 60 9.19 15.42 -4.05
N VAL A 61 8.66 14.24 -3.74
CA VAL A 61 8.65 13.11 -4.67
C VAL A 61 7.72 13.39 -5.86
N LYS A 62 8.26 13.24 -7.07
CA LYS A 62 7.53 13.36 -8.35
C LYS A 62 7.72 12.10 -9.18
N LYS A 63 6.66 11.75 -9.93
CA LYS A 63 6.73 10.74 -10.98
C LYS A 63 6.18 11.28 -12.28
N ILE A 64 7.02 11.28 -13.29
CA ILE A 64 6.68 11.69 -14.66
C ILE A 64 6.94 10.50 -15.59
N TYR A 65 5.94 10.07 -16.32
CA TYR A 65 6.09 9.07 -17.36
C TYR A 65 6.38 9.78 -18.68
N PRO A 66 7.57 9.59 -19.28
CA PRO A 66 7.92 10.23 -20.54
C PRO A 66 6.98 9.80 -21.67
N PHE A 67 6.77 10.66 -22.64
CA PHE A 67 6.06 10.27 -23.87
C PHE A 67 6.88 9.22 -24.60
N VAL A 68 6.27 8.10 -24.93
CA VAL A 68 6.87 7.13 -25.84
C VAL A 68 6.89 7.78 -27.22
N SER A 69 8.08 8.17 -27.72
CA SER A 69 8.26 8.79 -29.03
C SER A 69 7.72 7.87 -30.12
N GLY A 70 6.86 8.45 -30.95
CA GLY A 70 5.92 7.77 -31.84
C GLY A 70 6.48 7.00 -33.03
N GLU A 71 7.41 6.09 -32.89
CA GLU A 71 7.78 5.18 -33.98
C GLU A 71 6.86 3.96 -34.13
N GLU A 72 6.09 3.58 -33.11
CA GLU A 72 5.12 2.49 -33.21
C GLU A 72 3.73 2.91 -33.71
N LYS A 73 3.42 4.20 -33.84
CA LYS A 73 2.09 4.66 -34.32
C LYS A 73 1.86 4.57 -35.82
N LYS A 74 2.85 4.18 -36.64
CA LYS A 74 2.69 4.09 -38.10
C LYS A 74 2.11 2.79 -38.63
N LYS A 75 1.97 1.73 -37.83
CA LYS A 75 1.46 0.43 -38.33
C LYS A 75 -0.02 0.16 -38.09
N ASN A 76 -0.75 0.96 -37.30
CA ASN A 76 -2.18 0.71 -37.02
C ASN A 76 -3.15 1.83 -37.43
N LYS A 77 -2.77 2.71 -38.35
CA LYS A 77 -3.67 3.74 -38.91
C LYS A 77 -4.38 3.24 -40.16
N LYS A 78 -5.17 2.14 -40.01
CA LYS A 78 -6.28 1.84 -40.94
C LYS A 78 -7.42 1.27 -40.12
N LYS A 79 -8.52 2.05 -40.05
CA LYS A 79 -9.86 1.79 -39.52
C LYS A 79 -10.03 2.02 -38.01
N LYS A 80 -10.55 3.19 -37.64
CA LYS A 80 -11.94 3.38 -37.22
C LYS A 80 -12.17 4.85 -36.89
N ASP A 81 -13.26 5.33 -37.45
CA ASP A 81 -13.81 6.67 -37.35
C ASP A 81 -14.33 6.92 -35.91
N ASP A 82 -14.21 8.21 -35.51
CA ASP A 82 -15.05 8.93 -34.55
C ASP A 82 -15.60 8.23 -33.31
N GLU A 83 -14.75 8.11 -32.28
CA GLU A 83 -15.23 8.30 -30.92
C GLU A 83 -14.40 9.41 -30.24
N PRO A 84 -15.03 10.43 -29.63
CA PRO A 84 -14.29 11.45 -28.90
C PRO A 84 -13.55 10.77 -27.74
N VAL A 85 -12.23 10.95 -27.74
CA VAL A 85 -11.38 10.59 -26.60
C VAL A 85 -11.95 11.29 -25.39
N LYS A 86 -12.66 10.56 -24.52
CA LYS A 86 -13.09 11.06 -23.23
C LYS A 86 -11.84 11.54 -22.51
N GLU A 87 -11.67 12.84 -22.41
CA GLU A 87 -10.66 13.49 -21.59
C GLU A 87 -10.75 12.86 -20.20
N LYS A 88 -9.77 12.03 -19.85
CA LYS A 88 -9.60 11.59 -18.48
C LYS A 88 -9.16 12.81 -17.69
N ALA A 89 -10.15 13.49 -17.13
CA ALA A 89 -9.96 14.63 -16.25
C ALA A 89 -8.84 14.34 -15.24
N ASN A 90 -7.88 15.29 -15.12
CA ASN A 90 -6.81 15.41 -14.13
C ASN A 90 -5.45 14.74 -14.41
N LEU A 91 -5.10 14.38 -15.63
CA LEU A 91 -3.70 14.08 -15.97
C LEU A 91 -3.01 15.40 -16.35
N GLN A 92 -2.07 15.86 -15.53
CA GLN A 92 -1.22 16.99 -15.91
C GLN A 92 -0.20 16.51 -16.94
N ILE A 93 -0.30 17.08 -18.14
CA ILE A 93 0.61 16.82 -19.24
C ILE A 93 1.61 17.95 -19.28
N THR A 94 2.91 17.64 -19.18
CA THR A 94 4.02 18.57 -19.33
C THR A 94 4.79 18.25 -20.61
N ASP A 95 5.68 19.13 -21.04
CA ASP A 95 6.57 18.88 -22.19
C ASP A 95 7.44 17.62 -22.00
N LYS A 96 7.67 17.21 -20.76
CA LYS A 96 8.49 16.04 -20.39
C LYS A 96 7.70 14.73 -20.33
N GLY A 97 6.37 14.77 -20.25
CA GLY A 97 5.55 13.58 -20.11
C GLY A 97 4.28 13.79 -19.27
N VAL A 98 3.68 12.67 -18.86
CA VAL A 98 2.48 12.64 -18.02
C VAL A 98 2.89 12.60 -16.54
N VAL A 99 2.47 13.61 -15.78
CA VAL A 99 2.71 13.67 -14.33
C VAL A 99 1.74 12.73 -13.61
N ALA A 100 2.24 11.65 -13.03
CA ALA A 100 1.46 10.68 -12.28
C ALA A 100 1.43 10.99 -10.77
N VAL A 101 2.50 11.56 -10.24
CA VAL A 101 2.61 12.06 -8.86
C VAL A 101 3.30 13.40 -8.91
N GLN A 102 2.66 14.42 -8.34
CA GLN A 102 3.17 15.79 -8.29
C GLN A 102 3.61 16.11 -6.88
N GLU A 103 4.87 16.49 -6.71
CA GLU A 103 5.50 17.06 -5.53
C GLU A 103 4.89 16.59 -4.18
N PHE A 104 5.05 15.30 -3.94
CA PHE A 104 4.41 14.64 -2.81
C PHE A 104 5.36 14.56 -1.62
N ASN A 105 4.91 15.07 -0.48
CA ASN A 105 5.63 15.03 0.78
C ASN A 105 4.83 14.21 1.80
N LEU A 106 5.48 13.29 2.49
CA LEU A 106 4.85 12.46 3.51
C LEU A 106 5.88 11.94 4.50
N ASP A 107 5.62 12.18 5.78
CA ASP A 107 6.36 11.58 6.88
C ASP A 107 5.48 10.55 7.56
N ILE A 108 5.99 9.33 7.69
CA ILE A 108 5.36 8.20 8.37
C ILE A 108 6.25 7.83 9.53
N ALA A 109 5.76 8.04 10.74
CA ALA A 109 6.50 7.70 11.95
C ALA A 109 6.51 6.17 12.16
N ASP A 110 7.43 5.70 12.99
CA ASP A 110 7.44 4.31 13.45
C ASP A 110 6.07 3.91 14.02
N LYS A 111 5.61 2.71 13.68
CA LYS A 111 4.30 2.13 14.11
C LYS A 111 3.08 2.96 13.68
N GLU A 112 3.22 3.88 12.74
CA GLU A 112 2.10 4.65 12.22
C GLU A 112 1.35 3.89 11.11
N PHE A 113 0.02 3.81 11.24
CA PHE A 113 -0.86 3.30 10.19
C PHE A 113 -1.36 4.45 9.30
N ILE A 114 -1.08 4.38 8.01
CA ILE A 114 -1.45 5.42 7.03
C ILE A 114 -2.39 4.86 5.95
N VAL A 115 -3.42 5.62 5.63
CA VAL A 115 -4.32 5.35 4.51
C VAL A 115 -4.22 6.47 3.48
N LEU A 116 -3.87 6.13 2.24
CA LEU A 116 -3.91 7.04 1.10
C LEU A 116 -5.31 7.02 0.47
N VAL A 117 -6.03 8.14 0.58
CA VAL A 117 -7.39 8.28 0.05
C VAL A 117 -7.40 9.33 -1.05
N GLY A 118 -8.08 9.05 -2.14
CA GLY A 118 -8.21 9.96 -3.29
C GLY A 118 -8.88 9.31 -4.49
N PRO A 119 -9.26 10.09 -5.51
CA PRO A 119 -9.93 9.58 -6.72
C PRO A 119 -9.06 8.58 -7.49
N SER A 120 -9.68 7.83 -8.40
CA SER A 120 -8.94 6.93 -9.30
C SER A 120 -7.96 7.73 -10.17
N GLY A 121 -6.73 7.22 -10.30
CA GLY A 121 -5.69 7.87 -11.11
C GLY A 121 -4.90 8.97 -10.41
N CYS A 122 -5.16 9.31 -9.14
CA CYS A 122 -4.42 10.36 -8.41
C CYS A 122 -3.02 9.93 -7.90
N GLY A 123 -2.48 8.81 -8.36
CA GLY A 123 -1.09 8.40 -8.04
C GLY A 123 -0.91 7.50 -6.81
N LYS A 124 -1.96 7.10 -6.06
CA LYS A 124 -1.83 6.25 -4.85
C LYS A 124 -1.00 4.98 -5.06
N SER A 125 -1.37 4.20 -6.08
CA SER A 125 -0.66 2.95 -6.39
C SER A 125 0.75 3.21 -6.91
N THR A 126 0.97 4.30 -7.62
CA THR A 126 2.29 4.73 -8.07
C THR A 126 3.19 5.09 -6.89
N THR A 127 2.66 5.86 -5.91
CA THR A 127 3.38 6.19 -4.68
C THR A 127 3.78 4.94 -3.89
N LEU A 128 2.84 4.00 -3.69
CA LEU A 128 3.15 2.73 -3.02
C LEU A 128 4.21 1.91 -3.78
N ARG A 129 4.18 1.92 -5.13
CA ARG A 129 5.18 1.24 -5.95
C ARG A 129 6.55 1.92 -5.87
N MET A 130 6.61 3.25 -5.77
CA MET A 130 7.87 3.98 -5.56
C MET A 130 8.47 3.65 -4.18
N ILE A 131 7.65 3.61 -3.13
CA ILE A 131 8.11 3.17 -1.80
C ILE A 131 8.66 1.73 -1.87
N ALA A 132 7.98 0.87 -2.60
CA ALA A 132 8.42 -0.53 -2.79
C ALA A 132 9.62 -0.69 -3.72
N GLY A 133 10.09 0.36 -4.40
CA GLY A 133 11.18 0.29 -5.39
C GLY A 133 10.78 -0.41 -6.69
N LEU A 134 9.47 -0.60 -6.92
CA LEU A 134 8.92 -1.19 -8.14
C LEU A 134 8.65 -0.14 -9.22
N GLU A 135 8.87 1.12 -8.89
CA GLU A 135 8.73 2.27 -9.76
C GLU A 135 9.81 3.28 -9.39
N GLU A 136 10.51 3.81 -10.38
CA GLU A 136 11.54 4.82 -10.17
C GLU A 136 10.95 6.17 -9.80
N ILE A 137 11.60 6.90 -8.92
CA ILE A 137 11.29 8.29 -8.59
C ILE A 137 11.94 9.18 -9.65
N THR A 138 11.17 10.10 -10.25
CA THR A 138 11.73 11.02 -11.27
C THR A 138 12.46 12.19 -10.61
N GLU A 139 11.88 12.76 -9.55
CA GLU A 139 12.48 13.85 -8.76
C GLU A 139 12.10 13.65 -7.29
N GLY A 140 12.92 14.15 -6.38
CA GLY A 140 12.72 14.04 -4.93
C GLY A 140 13.41 12.84 -4.32
N GLU A 141 13.21 12.63 -3.03
CA GLU A 141 13.94 11.68 -2.21
C GLU A 141 13.00 10.82 -1.38
N LEU A 142 13.34 9.54 -1.24
CA LEU A 142 12.65 8.59 -0.38
C LEU A 142 13.63 8.02 0.64
N TYR A 143 13.26 8.12 1.89
CA TYR A 143 14.03 7.58 3.01
C TYR A 143 13.23 6.48 3.71
N ILE A 144 13.91 5.42 4.09
CA ILE A 144 13.41 4.35 4.96
C ILE A 144 14.43 4.19 6.08
N ASP A 145 14.01 4.32 7.33
CA ASP A 145 14.88 4.28 8.50
C ASP A 145 16.10 5.23 8.37
N GLY A 146 15.82 6.47 7.96
CA GLY A 146 16.82 7.52 7.73
C GLY A 146 17.77 7.28 6.55
N LYS A 147 17.65 6.17 5.81
CA LYS A 147 18.50 5.84 4.65
C LYS A 147 17.81 6.25 3.36
N LEU A 148 18.51 6.96 2.48
CA LEU A 148 18.06 7.24 1.12
C LEU A 148 17.99 5.93 0.31
N VAL A 149 16.80 5.63 -0.24
CA VAL A 149 16.56 4.35 -0.92
C VAL A 149 16.14 4.49 -2.39
N ASN A 150 16.31 5.66 -3.00
CA ASN A 150 15.92 5.88 -4.39
C ASN A 150 16.47 4.79 -5.33
N ASP A 151 17.77 4.47 -5.19
CA ASP A 151 18.47 3.51 -6.05
C ASP A 151 18.60 2.12 -5.41
N VAL A 152 17.98 1.89 -4.25
CA VAL A 152 18.01 0.58 -3.58
C VAL A 152 16.98 -0.35 -4.23
N ALA A 153 17.42 -1.54 -4.61
CA ALA A 153 16.56 -2.55 -5.22
C ALA A 153 15.45 -3.02 -4.26
N PRO A 154 14.25 -3.38 -4.76
CA PRO A 154 13.11 -3.79 -3.93
C PRO A 154 13.40 -4.88 -2.90
N LYS A 155 14.27 -5.83 -3.25
CA LYS A 155 14.67 -6.94 -2.39
C LYS A 155 15.46 -6.51 -1.16
N ASP A 156 16.15 -5.36 -1.26
CA ASP A 156 17.09 -4.85 -0.25
C ASP A 156 16.47 -3.73 0.61
N ARG A 157 15.19 -3.35 0.36
CA ARG A 157 14.45 -2.34 1.14
C ARG A 157 13.79 -2.86 2.41
N ASP A 158 13.84 -4.16 2.66
CA ASP A 158 13.21 -4.86 3.78
C ASP A 158 11.75 -4.46 4.04
N ILE A 159 10.96 -4.43 3.00
CA ILE A 159 9.52 -4.13 3.00
C ILE A 159 8.72 -5.30 2.45
N ALA A 160 7.43 -5.37 2.76
CA ALA A 160 6.50 -6.28 2.13
C ALA A 160 5.36 -5.51 1.46
N MET A 161 4.91 -5.99 0.30
CA MET A 161 3.80 -5.42 -0.44
C MET A 161 2.77 -6.48 -0.80
N VAL A 162 1.49 -6.15 -0.56
CA VAL A 162 0.35 -6.96 -1.02
C VAL A 162 -0.24 -6.29 -2.25
N PHE A 163 -0.23 -6.98 -3.39
CA PHE A 163 -0.73 -6.48 -4.66
C PHE A 163 -2.25 -6.65 -4.78
N GLN A 164 -2.90 -5.77 -5.51
CA GLN A 164 -4.34 -5.82 -5.78
C GLN A 164 -4.77 -7.13 -6.49
N ASN A 165 -3.91 -7.69 -7.34
CA ASN A 165 -4.13 -8.98 -8.01
C ASN A 165 -3.57 -10.17 -7.22
N TYR A 166 -3.20 -9.95 -5.95
CA TYR A 166 -2.61 -10.92 -5.01
C TYR A 166 -1.22 -11.44 -5.43
N ALA A 167 -0.88 -11.48 -6.70
CA ALA A 167 0.40 -11.94 -7.27
C ALA A 167 0.88 -13.28 -6.68
N LEU A 168 -0.03 -14.24 -6.49
CA LEU A 168 0.30 -15.59 -6.01
C LEU A 168 0.91 -16.42 -7.14
N TYR A 169 1.89 -17.26 -6.79
CA TYR A 169 2.47 -18.25 -7.72
C TYR A 169 1.47 -19.38 -7.97
N PRO A 170 0.91 -19.52 -9.18
CA PRO A 170 -0.23 -20.42 -9.42
C PRO A 170 0.12 -21.90 -9.35
N HIS A 171 1.40 -22.24 -9.54
CA HIS A 171 1.92 -23.62 -9.51
C HIS A 171 2.26 -24.10 -8.10
N MET A 172 2.43 -23.19 -7.15
CA MET A 172 2.77 -23.44 -5.74
C MET A 172 1.52 -23.64 -4.90
N THR A 173 1.64 -24.40 -3.80
CA THR A 173 0.62 -24.49 -2.76
C THR A 173 0.51 -23.17 -1.98
N VAL A 174 -0.51 -23.04 -1.12
CA VAL A 174 -0.63 -21.92 -0.18
C VAL A 174 0.60 -21.88 0.73
N TYR A 175 0.98 -23.02 1.32
CA TYR A 175 2.18 -23.14 2.14
C TYR A 175 3.42 -22.66 1.39
N ASP A 176 3.65 -23.13 0.16
CA ASP A 176 4.82 -22.74 -0.62
C ASP A 176 4.83 -21.26 -1.00
N ASN A 177 3.66 -20.69 -1.30
CA ASN A 177 3.52 -19.25 -1.53
C ASN A 177 3.94 -18.42 -0.30
N MET A 178 3.52 -18.83 0.90
CA MET A 178 3.86 -18.14 2.14
C MET A 178 5.35 -18.35 2.51
N ALA A 179 5.85 -19.57 2.35
CA ALA A 179 7.22 -19.95 2.69
C ALA A 179 8.28 -19.41 1.71
N PHE A 180 7.89 -18.94 0.53
CA PHE A 180 8.81 -18.68 -0.58
C PHE A 180 9.96 -17.74 -0.23
N SER A 181 9.69 -16.61 0.40
CA SER A 181 10.70 -15.63 0.79
C SER A 181 11.71 -16.18 1.81
N LEU A 182 11.23 -16.96 2.77
CA LEU A 182 12.08 -17.59 3.78
C LEU A 182 12.97 -18.70 3.18
N LYS A 183 12.43 -19.45 2.22
CA LYS A 183 13.22 -20.45 1.47
C LYS A 183 14.35 -19.79 0.69
N LEU A 184 14.11 -18.62 0.06
CA LEU A 184 15.15 -17.84 -0.62
C LEU A 184 16.21 -17.31 0.34
N LYS A 185 15.82 -16.89 1.55
CA LYS A 185 16.74 -16.48 2.63
C LYS A 185 17.44 -17.69 3.30
N LYS A 186 17.17 -18.94 2.86
CA LYS A 186 17.74 -20.19 3.41
C LYS A 186 17.48 -20.37 4.91
N VAL A 187 16.32 -19.90 5.38
CA VAL A 187 15.87 -20.11 6.77
C VAL A 187 15.66 -21.61 7.03
N PRO A 188 15.98 -22.13 8.23
CA PRO A 188 15.75 -23.53 8.59
C PRO A 188 14.28 -23.95 8.43
N LYS A 189 14.04 -25.16 7.92
CA LYS A 189 12.69 -25.67 7.64
C LYS A 189 11.77 -25.60 8.85
N ALA A 190 12.25 -25.97 10.04
CA ALA A 190 11.46 -25.94 11.27
C ALA A 190 10.95 -24.53 11.60
N GLU A 191 11.75 -23.50 11.36
CA GLU A 191 11.35 -22.10 11.56
C GLU A 191 10.36 -21.64 10.50
N ILE A 192 10.56 -22.03 9.23
CA ILE A 192 9.59 -21.77 8.16
C ILE A 192 8.23 -22.37 8.50
N ASP A 193 8.21 -23.65 8.92
CA ASP A 193 6.98 -24.37 9.31
C ASP A 193 6.26 -23.64 10.45
N ARG A 194 6.99 -23.18 11.47
CA ARG A 194 6.43 -22.44 12.60
C ARG A 194 5.78 -21.12 12.13
N LYS A 195 6.56 -20.26 11.43
CA LYS A 195 6.08 -18.95 10.96
C LYS A 195 4.89 -19.05 10.01
N VAL A 196 4.90 -20.03 9.09
CA VAL A 196 3.80 -20.23 8.16
C VAL A 196 2.54 -20.68 8.88
N LYS A 197 2.64 -21.60 9.86
CA LYS A 197 1.49 -22.05 10.66
C LYS A 197 0.90 -20.93 11.49
N GLU A 198 1.73 -20.18 12.22
CA GLU A 198 1.31 -19.00 13.00
C GLU A 198 0.54 -18.00 12.14
N ALA A 199 1.09 -17.61 10.98
CA ALA A 199 0.42 -16.69 10.07
C ALA A 199 -0.87 -17.29 9.48
N ALA A 200 -0.91 -18.59 9.21
CA ALA A 200 -2.09 -19.26 8.69
C ALA A 200 -3.22 -19.34 9.75
N GLU A 201 -2.89 -19.51 11.01
CA GLU A 201 -3.84 -19.47 12.13
C GLU A 201 -4.44 -18.09 12.31
N ILE A 202 -3.62 -17.03 12.36
CA ILE A 202 -4.07 -15.63 12.45
C ILE A 202 -5.07 -15.29 11.32
N LEU A 203 -4.85 -15.84 10.12
CA LEU A 203 -5.63 -15.53 8.93
C LEU A 203 -6.77 -16.53 8.65
N ASP A 204 -6.95 -17.55 9.51
CA ASP A 204 -7.95 -18.62 9.34
C ASP A 204 -7.86 -19.29 7.96
N ILE A 205 -6.65 -19.73 7.58
CA ILE A 205 -6.36 -20.40 6.30
C ILE A 205 -5.59 -21.71 6.45
N THR A 206 -5.41 -22.22 7.68
CA THR A 206 -4.66 -23.45 7.98
C THR A 206 -5.16 -24.65 7.18
N GLN A 207 -6.48 -24.78 6.98
CA GLN A 207 -7.12 -25.86 6.23
C GLN A 207 -6.88 -25.78 4.72
N TYR A 208 -6.24 -24.71 4.23
CA TYR A 208 -5.97 -24.51 2.81
C TYR A 208 -4.48 -24.59 2.43
N LEU A 209 -3.59 -24.86 3.39
CA LEU A 209 -2.13 -24.84 3.19
C LEU A 209 -1.68 -25.73 2.03
N ASP A 210 -2.32 -26.87 1.82
CA ASP A 210 -1.98 -27.82 0.74
C ASP A 210 -2.66 -27.51 -0.60
N ARG A 211 -3.56 -26.52 -0.63
CA ARG A 211 -4.28 -26.16 -1.86
C ARG A 211 -3.46 -25.22 -2.74
N LYS A 212 -3.76 -25.25 -4.05
CA LYS A 212 -3.22 -24.27 -5.01
C LYS A 212 -4.16 -23.07 -5.14
N PRO A 213 -3.67 -21.88 -5.54
CA PRO A 213 -4.45 -20.65 -5.66
C PRO A 213 -5.72 -20.76 -6.49
N LYS A 214 -5.75 -21.63 -7.54
CA LYS A 214 -6.93 -21.85 -8.37
C LYS A 214 -8.12 -22.48 -7.62
N ALA A 215 -7.86 -23.17 -6.51
CA ALA A 215 -8.88 -23.81 -5.68
C ALA A 215 -9.38 -22.91 -4.53
N LEU A 216 -9.04 -21.62 -4.55
CA LEU A 216 -9.37 -20.65 -3.52
C LEU A 216 -10.33 -19.58 -4.05
N SER A 217 -11.20 -19.07 -3.17
CA SER A 217 -12.00 -17.88 -3.41
C SER A 217 -11.13 -16.61 -3.48
N GLY A 218 -11.69 -15.47 -3.95
CA GLY A 218 -10.98 -14.18 -3.96
C GLY A 218 -10.48 -13.77 -2.59
N GLY A 219 -11.33 -13.84 -1.57
CA GLY A 219 -10.97 -13.49 -0.18
C GLY A 219 -9.91 -14.44 0.40
N GLN A 220 -9.97 -15.74 0.10
CA GLN A 220 -8.94 -16.68 0.52
C GLN A 220 -7.58 -16.36 -0.14
N ARG A 221 -7.56 -16.07 -1.44
CA ARG A 221 -6.32 -15.63 -2.13
C ARG A 221 -5.75 -14.36 -1.52
N GLN A 222 -6.59 -13.41 -1.14
CA GLN A 222 -6.17 -12.18 -0.46
C GLN A 222 -5.51 -12.50 0.88
N ARG A 223 -6.11 -13.36 1.71
CA ARG A 223 -5.52 -13.78 3.00
C ARG A 223 -4.16 -14.47 2.79
N VAL A 224 -4.02 -15.32 1.78
CA VAL A 224 -2.72 -15.95 1.45
C VAL A 224 -1.68 -14.90 1.06
N ALA A 225 -2.04 -13.86 0.30
CA ALA A 225 -1.14 -12.77 -0.06
C ALA A 225 -0.71 -11.94 1.16
N ILE A 226 -1.63 -11.72 2.11
CA ILE A 226 -1.33 -11.07 3.40
C ILE A 226 -0.39 -11.98 4.23
N GLY A 227 -0.69 -13.29 4.32
CA GLY A 227 0.15 -14.25 5.02
C GLY A 227 1.58 -14.30 4.49
N ARG A 228 1.76 -14.22 3.16
CA ARG A 228 3.07 -14.12 2.53
C ARG A 228 3.84 -12.86 2.98
N ALA A 229 3.16 -11.76 3.25
CA ALA A 229 3.76 -10.54 3.76
C ALA A 229 4.12 -10.68 5.25
N ILE A 230 3.21 -11.19 6.09
CA ILE A 230 3.40 -11.39 7.53
C ILE A 230 4.59 -12.32 7.81
N VAL A 231 4.66 -13.46 7.12
CA VAL A 231 5.73 -14.46 7.33
C VAL A 231 7.13 -13.89 7.07
N ARG A 232 7.23 -12.87 6.21
CA ARG A 232 8.52 -12.22 5.92
C ARG A 232 9.05 -11.42 7.10
N SER A 233 8.17 -10.91 7.99
CA SER A 233 8.50 -10.02 9.12
C SER A 233 9.44 -8.90 8.66
N PRO A 234 8.97 -7.99 7.75
CA PRO A 234 9.78 -6.90 7.26
C PRO A 234 9.99 -5.84 8.32
#